data_43402f34de54e7cdcbea3f48ee2b1dd4
#
_entry.id   43402f34de54e7cdcbea3f48ee2b1dd4
#
_cell.length_a   1.000
_cell.length_b   1.000
_cell.length_c   1.000
_cell.angle_alpha   90.00
_cell.angle_beta   90.00
_cell.angle_gamma   90.00
#
_symmetry.space_group_name_H-M   'P 1'
#
loop_
_entity.id
_entity.type
_entity.pdbx_description
1 polymer ?
#
loop_
_entity_poly.entity_id
_entity_poly.type
_entity_poly.pdbx_seq_one_letter_code
_entity_poly.pdbx_strand_id
1 'polypeptide(L)'
;MSGTIWTLGHWTSPEDAVLETLRRADVDELVDVRRLPGSRRSPQFDAEKMTRWLSEAGIGYRHSAELAGRRPKQHDVDPQLNAGWQNSSFRNYADHTLSREYEDGIEALADLAADHHVVVMCGEPMPWRCHRLLIANTLVARGWEVVHLRVDGASLEHELGAWGARPVLREDGTLVYPPDPQEDA
;
A
#
# COMPACT_ATOMS: atom_id res chain seq x y z
N MET A 1 -3.60 13.71 13.31
CA MET A 1 -2.16 13.81 13.55
C MET A 1 -1.42 13.29 12.34
N SER A 2 -0.51 14.06 11.86
CA SER A 2 0.31 13.71 10.71
C SER A 2 1.61 13.09 11.18
N GLY A 3 1.86 11.88 10.75
CA GLY A 3 3.14 11.18 10.89
C GLY A 3 3.54 10.64 9.53
N THR A 4 4.64 9.90 9.49
CA THR A 4 5.13 9.27 8.26
C THR A 4 4.78 7.79 8.28
N ILE A 5 4.28 7.29 7.16
CA ILE A 5 4.10 5.86 6.88
C ILE A 5 4.96 5.53 5.66
N TRP A 6 5.79 4.49 5.78
CA TRP A 6 6.66 4.06 4.69
C TRP A 6 6.03 2.93 3.90
N THR A 7 6.45 2.76 2.67
CA THR A 7 6.11 1.59 1.86
C THR A 7 7.37 0.94 1.28
N LEU A 8 7.32 -0.34 1.00
CA LEU A 8 8.43 -1.12 0.45
C LEU A 8 7.91 -2.25 -0.43
N GLY A 9 8.59 -2.53 -1.53
CA GLY A 9 8.40 -3.75 -2.31
C GLY A 9 9.61 -4.65 -2.18
N HIS A 10 9.42 -5.87 -1.66
CA HIS A 10 10.56 -6.75 -1.37
C HIS A 10 11.21 -7.33 -2.61
N TRP A 11 10.42 -7.61 -3.68
CA TRP A 11 10.88 -8.26 -4.91
C TRP A 11 11.76 -9.50 -4.62
N THR A 12 12.85 -9.66 -5.33
CA THR A 12 13.83 -10.74 -5.12
C THR A 12 15.03 -10.29 -4.29
N SER A 13 14.87 -9.23 -3.51
CA SER A 13 15.95 -8.66 -2.71
C SER A 13 16.44 -9.64 -1.64
N PRO A 14 17.73 -9.57 -1.27
CA PRO A 14 18.21 -10.31 -0.10
C PRO A 14 17.53 -9.82 1.19
N GLU A 15 17.34 -10.73 2.12
CA GLU A 15 16.75 -10.45 3.44
C GLU A 15 17.49 -9.32 4.18
N ASP A 16 18.82 -9.39 4.20
CA ASP A 16 19.67 -8.40 4.88
C ASP A 16 19.55 -7.00 4.27
N ALA A 17 19.37 -6.91 2.94
CA ALA A 17 19.16 -5.63 2.27
C ALA A 17 17.81 -4.99 2.64
N VAL A 18 16.77 -5.79 2.78
CA VAL A 18 15.45 -5.33 3.27
C VAL A 18 15.57 -4.86 4.72
N LEU A 19 16.22 -5.65 5.58
CA LEU A 19 16.43 -5.27 6.98
C LEU A 19 17.19 -3.96 7.12
N GLU A 20 18.23 -3.76 6.36
CA GLU A 20 18.98 -2.51 6.37
C GLU A 20 18.13 -1.31 5.95
N THR A 21 17.32 -1.50 4.92
CA THR A 21 16.37 -0.48 4.46
C THR A 21 15.39 -0.09 5.57
N LEU A 22 14.83 -1.07 6.27
CA LEU A 22 13.91 -0.83 7.38
C LEU A 22 14.61 -0.14 8.57
N ARG A 23 15.83 -0.53 8.89
CA ARG A 23 16.62 0.09 9.96
C ARG A 23 16.95 1.55 9.69
N ARG A 24 17.26 1.91 8.44
CA ARG A 24 17.52 3.30 8.05
C ARG A 24 16.31 4.20 8.26
N ALA A 25 15.11 3.68 8.12
CA ALA A 25 13.87 4.41 8.37
C ALA A 25 13.35 4.24 9.81
N ASP A 26 14.10 3.54 10.65
CA ASP A 26 13.73 3.27 12.04
C ASP A 26 12.37 2.58 12.18
N VAL A 27 12.03 1.70 11.24
CA VAL A 27 10.77 0.96 11.20
C VAL A 27 10.75 -0.11 12.29
N ASP A 28 9.65 -0.18 13.04
CA ASP A 28 9.44 -1.17 14.09
C ASP A 28 8.20 -2.07 13.87
N GLU A 29 7.36 -1.75 12.88
CA GLU A 29 6.20 -2.56 12.49
C GLU A 29 6.10 -2.67 10.97
N LEU A 30 5.91 -3.90 10.47
CA LEU A 30 5.68 -4.18 9.06
C LEU A 30 4.28 -4.72 8.86
N VAL A 31 3.51 -4.06 8.01
CA VAL A 31 2.16 -4.47 7.57
C VAL A 31 2.25 -5.04 6.16
N ASP A 32 2.03 -6.34 6.06
CA ASP A 32 2.08 -7.08 4.79
C ASP A 32 0.72 -7.00 4.09
N VAL A 33 0.69 -6.35 2.93
CA VAL A 33 -0.52 -6.17 2.12
C VAL A 33 -0.54 -7.07 0.88
N ARG A 34 0.24 -8.14 0.89
CA ARG A 34 0.15 -9.18 -0.15
C ARG A 34 -1.10 -10.03 0.10
N ARG A 35 -1.76 -10.43 -0.98
CA ARG A 35 -2.91 -11.33 -0.86
C ARG A 35 -2.51 -12.71 -0.31
N LEU A 36 -1.44 -13.26 -0.85
CA LEU A 36 -0.84 -14.51 -0.41
C LEU A 36 0.59 -14.22 0.05
N PRO A 37 0.84 -14.19 1.38
CA PRO A 37 2.16 -13.86 1.92
C PRO A 37 3.13 -15.03 1.80
N GLY A 38 3.50 -15.36 0.57
CA GLY A 38 4.46 -16.37 0.21
C GLY A 38 5.00 -16.13 -1.20
N SER A 39 6.19 -16.59 -1.49
CA SER A 39 6.82 -16.44 -2.79
C SER A 39 7.72 -17.63 -3.12
N ARG A 40 7.46 -18.29 -4.25
CA ARG A 40 8.35 -19.36 -4.75
C ARG A 40 9.70 -18.80 -5.21
N ARG A 41 9.73 -17.55 -5.69
CA ARG A 41 10.95 -16.89 -6.16
C ARG A 41 11.81 -16.35 -5.02
N SER A 42 11.15 -16.00 -3.92
CA SER A 42 11.80 -15.35 -2.78
C SER A 42 11.27 -15.96 -1.48
N PRO A 43 11.61 -17.24 -1.19
CA PRO A 43 11.03 -17.94 -0.04
C PRO A 43 11.41 -17.32 1.30
N GLN A 44 12.46 -16.50 1.37
CA GLN A 44 12.81 -15.74 2.58
C GLN A 44 11.70 -14.76 3.00
N PHE A 45 10.80 -14.41 2.07
CA PHE A 45 9.65 -13.53 2.34
C PHE A 45 8.34 -14.28 2.57
N ASP A 46 8.38 -15.60 2.80
CA ASP A 46 7.22 -16.30 3.31
C ASP A 46 6.87 -15.78 4.71
N ALA A 47 5.56 -15.62 4.99
CA ALA A 47 5.09 -14.97 6.22
C ALA A 47 5.71 -15.55 7.49
N GLU A 48 5.83 -16.88 7.58
CA GLU A 48 6.43 -17.55 8.73
C GLU A 48 7.90 -17.20 8.91
N LYS A 49 8.67 -17.20 7.81
CA LYS A 49 10.09 -16.84 7.82
C LYS A 49 10.28 -15.37 8.15
N MET A 50 9.48 -14.48 7.53
CA MET A 50 9.53 -13.04 7.80
C MET A 50 9.24 -12.74 9.28
N THR A 51 8.21 -13.34 9.84
CA THR A 51 7.88 -13.17 11.26
C THR A 51 9.08 -13.45 12.14
N ARG A 52 9.84 -14.48 11.81
CA ARG A 52 11.02 -14.88 12.57
C ARG A 52 12.17 -13.88 12.45
N TRP A 53 12.63 -13.61 11.22
CA TRP A 53 13.78 -12.73 11.06
C TRP A 53 13.48 -11.26 11.36
N LEU A 54 12.24 -10.80 11.18
CA LEU A 54 11.81 -9.47 11.63
C LEU A 54 11.80 -9.39 13.16
N SER A 55 11.26 -10.41 13.83
CA SER A 55 11.25 -10.47 15.31
C SER A 55 12.64 -10.43 15.89
N GLU A 56 13.60 -11.16 15.30
CA GLU A 56 15.01 -11.12 15.70
C GLU A 56 15.62 -9.72 15.57
N ALA A 57 15.10 -8.91 14.65
CA ALA A 57 15.50 -7.51 14.46
C ALA A 57 14.68 -6.50 15.28
N GLY A 58 13.74 -6.97 16.09
CA GLY A 58 12.87 -6.10 16.89
C GLY A 58 11.72 -5.47 16.11
N ILE A 59 11.35 -6.03 14.95
CA ILE A 59 10.30 -5.51 14.07
C ILE A 59 9.10 -6.46 14.12
N GLY A 60 7.90 -5.93 14.42
CA GLY A 60 6.66 -6.67 14.39
C GLY A 60 6.20 -6.96 12.97
N TYR A 61 5.50 -8.07 12.78
CA TYR A 61 4.91 -8.47 11.49
C TYR A 61 3.40 -8.63 11.64
N ARG A 62 2.65 -8.03 10.74
CA ARG A 62 1.18 -8.17 10.64
C ARG A 62 0.80 -8.38 9.19
N HIS A 63 -0.12 -9.29 8.91
CA HIS A 63 -0.76 -9.42 7.61
C HIS A 63 -2.09 -8.67 7.63
N SER A 64 -2.32 -7.77 6.67
CA SER A 64 -3.59 -7.09 6.50
C SER A 64 -4.34 -7.65 5.30
N ALA A 65 -5.30 -8.54 5.55
CA ALA A 65 -6.18 -9.07 4.52
C ALA A 65 -7.10 -7.97 3.97
N GLU A 66 -7.46 -7.02 4.78
CA GLU A 66 -8.34 -5.89 4.44
C GLU A 66 -7.71 -4.98 3.37
N LEU A 67 -6.39 -4.81 3.42
CA LEU A 67 -5.64 -3.99 2.47
C LEU A 67 -4.98 -4.80 1.35
N ALA A 68 -5.15 -6.11 1.35
CA ALA A 68 -4.50 -6.99 0.36
C ALA A 68 -4.94 -6.69 -1.08
N GLY A 69 -4.01 -6.86 -2.01
CA GLY A 69 -4.24 -6.64 -3.44
C GLY A 69 -4.98 -7.80 -4.13
N ARG A 70 -4.98 -7.78 -5.46
CA ARG A 70 -5.62 -8.80 -6.31
C ARG A 70 -7.11 -8.97 -6.02
N ARG A 71 -7.85 -7.86 -5.99
CA ARG A 71 -9.29 -7.88 -5.75
C ARG A 71 -10.06 -8.26 -7.01
N PRO A 72 -11.13 -9.05 -6.87
CA PRO A 72 -12.05 -9.30 -7.97
C PRO A 72 -12.86 -8.03 -8.29
N LYS A 73 -13.53 -8.06 -9.44
CA LYS A 73 -14.47 -7.00 -9.81
C LYS A 73 -15.57 -6.86 -8.74
N GLN A 74 -15.83 -5.63 -8.30
CA GLN A 74 -16.88 -5.29 -7.35
C GLN A 74 -18.16 -4.98 -8.14
N HIS A 75 -19.21 -5.78 -7.98
CA HIS A 75 -20.44 -5.64 -8.74
C HIS A 75 -21.42 -4.61 -8.17
N ASP A 76 -21.23 -4.22 -6.93
CA ASP A 76 -22.04 -3.25 -6.19
C ASP A 76 -21.53 -1.81 -6.28
N VAL A 77 -20.45 -1.58 -7.01
CA VAL A 77 -19.87 -0.25 -7.23
C VAL A 77 -20.21 0.23 -8.64
N ASP A 78 -20.66 1.49 -8.75
CA ASP A 78 -20.90 2.12 -10.04
C ASP A 78 -19.62 2.11 -10.90
N PRO A 79 -19.65 1.50 -12.09
CA PRO A 79 -18.45 1.41 -12.96
C PRO A 79 -17.83 2.75 -13.35
N GLN A 80 -18.59 3.85 -13.29
CA GLN A 80 -18.10 5.17 -13.65
C GLN A 80 -17.23 5.81 -12.57
N LEU A 81 -17.39 5.40 -11.31
CA LEU A 81 -16.67 6.03 -10.19
C LEU A 81 -15.15 5.93 -10.34
N ASN A 82 -14.65 4.80 -10.84
CA ASN A 82 -13.22 4.55 -10.97
C ASN A 82 -12.79 4.25 -12.42
N ALA A 83 -13.58 4.70 -13.39
CA ALA A 83 -13.33 4.44 -14.81
C ALA A 83 -12.09 5.18 -15.35
N GLY A 84 -11.50 6.10 -14.59
CA GLY A 84 -10.22 6.71 -14.92
C GLY A 84 -9.05 5.72 -14.91
N TRP A 85 -9.17 4.60 -14.20
CA TRP A 85 -8.17 3.53 -14.24
C TRP A 85 -8.39 2.64 -15.47
N GLN A 86 -7.42 2.61 -16.38
CA GLN A 86 -7.44 1.75 -17.57
C GLN A 86 -7.16 0.29 -17.21
N ASN A 87 -6.24 0.06 -16.27
CA ASN A 87 -5.90 -1.28 -15.81
C ASN A 87 -7.00 -1.83 -14.89
N SER A 88 -7.55 -3.00 -15.23
CA SER A 88 -8.64 -3.62 -14.47
C SER A 88 -8.26 -3.96 -13.03
N SER A 89 -7.02 -4.34 -12.78
CA SER A 89 -6.55 -4.64 -11.41
C SER A 89 -6.57 -3.41 -10.52
N PHE A 90 -6.12 -2.27 -11.03
CA PHE A 90 -6.19 -0.99 -10.30
C PHE A 90 -7.63 -0.52 -10.12
N ARG A 91 -8.46 -0.66 -11.16
CA ARG A 91 -9.88 -0.31 -11.08
C ARG A 91 -10.60 -1.15 -10.01
N ASN A 92 -10.39 -2.45 -10.01
CA ASN A 92 -10.98 -3.35 -9.00
C ASN A 92 -10.52 -2.99 -7.59
N TYR A 93 -9.26 -2.65 -7.43
CA TYR A 93 -8.74 -2.21 -6.14
C TYR A 93 -9.30 -0.84 -5.72
N ALA A 94 -9.42 0.10 -6.66
CA ALA A 94 -10.08 1.40 -6.41
C ALA A 94 -11.52 1.21 -5.94
N ASP A 95 -12.26 0.29 -6.55
CA ASP A 95 -13.62 -0.07 -6.09
C ASP A 95 -13.59 -0.67 -4.67
N HIS A 96 -12.61 -1.54 -4.38
CA HIS A 96 -12.41 -2.09 -3.04
C HIS A 96 -12.15 -0.98 -1.99
N THR A 97 -11.47 0.11 -2.37
CA THR A 97 -11.20 1.22 -1.42
C THR A 97 -12.47 1.91 -0.92
N LEU A 98 -13.62 1.68 -1.58
CA LEU A 98 -14.92 2.20 -1.15
C LEU A 98 -15.64 1.27 -0.18
N SER A 99 -15.07 0.11 0.13
CA SER A 99 -15.66 -0.90 1.00
C SER A 99 -15.38 -0.62 2.48
N ARG A 100 -16.24 -1.15 3.35
CA ARG A 100 -16.03 -1.11 4.80
C ARG A 100 -14.79 -1.91 5.20
N GLU A 101 -14.54 -3.03 4.54
CA GLU A 101 -13.34 -3.84 4.79
C GLU A 101 -12.06 -3.01 4.61
N TYR A 102 -11.96 -2.26 3.52
CA TYR A 102 -10.82 -1.38 3.28
C TYR A 102 -10.70 -0.29 4.35
N GLU A 103 -11.81 0.34 4.70
CA GLU A 103 -11.85 1.37 5.74
C GLU A 103 -11.33 0.84 7.07
N ASP A 104 -11.79 -0.34 7.49
CA ASP A 104 -11.31 -1.00 8.71
C ASP A 104 -9.79 -1.23 8.66
N GLY A 105 -9.27 -1.63 7.50
CA GLY A 105 -7.83 -1.81 7.28
C GLY A 105 -7.03 -0.51 7.39
N ILE A 106 -7.54 0.57 6.83
CA ILE A 106 -6.90 1.90 6.89
C ILE A 106 -6.94 2.44 8.33
N GLU A 107 -8.06 2.30 9.03
CA GLU A 107 -8.19 2.72 10.44
C GLU A 107 -7.18 1.95 11.32
N ALA A 108 -7.07 0.64 11.16
CA ALA A 108 -6.12 -0.18 11.90
C ALA A 108 -4.66 0.22 11.59
N LEU A 109 -4.35 0.53 10.34
CA LEU A 109 -3.03 0.99 9.93
C LEU A 109 -2.69 2.35 10.56
N ALA A 110 -3.64 3.28 10.54
CA ALA A 110 -3.47 4.61 11.12
C ALA A 110 -3.29 4.53 12.65
N ASP A 111 -4.06 3.70 13.33
CA ASP A 111 -3.94 3.48 14.77
C ASP A 111 -2.56 2.91 15.12
N LEU A 112 -2.06 1.96 14.35
CA LEU A 112 -0.73 1.40 14.54
C LEU A 112 0.35 2.46 14.31
N ALA A 113 0.22 3.26 13.27
CA ALA A 113 1.19 4.30 12.92
C ALA A 113 1.19 5.49 13.87
N ALA A 114 0.17 5.64 14.73
CA ALA A 114 0.16 6.68 15.76
C ALA A 114 1.24 6.44 16.84
N ASP A 115 1.60 5.17 17.08
CA ASP A 115 2.55 4.78 18.14
C ASP A 115 3.80 4.09 17.60
N HIS A 116 3.84 3.76 16.31
CA HIS A 116 4.91 2.98 15.69
C HIS A 116 5.38 3.59 14.37
N HIS A 117 6.60 3.27 13.98
CA HIS A 117 7.13 3.53 12.64
C HIS A 117 6.77 2.36 11.73
N VAL A 118 5.76 2.56 10.90
CA VAL A 118 5.12 1.49 10.13
C VAL A 118 5.56 1.52 8.67
N VAL A 119 5.92 0.35 8.13
CA VAL A 119 6.08 0.14 6.69
C VAL A 119 4.96 -0.75 6.15
N VAL A 120 4.38 -0.36 5.03
CA VAL A 120 3.43 -1.17 4.25
C VAL A 120 4.22 -1.88 3.15
N MET A 121 4.15 -3.20 3.10
CA MET A 121 4.97 -4.00 2.18
C MET A 121 4.15 -4.85 1.23
N CYS A 122 4.55 -4.87 -0.04
CA CYS A 122 4.12 -5.87 -1.02
C CYS A 122 5.33 -6.48 -1.74
N GLY A 123 5.07 -7.33 -2.74
CA GLY A 123 6.14 -7.97 -3.53
C GLY A 123 6.70 -7.12 -4.66
N GLU A 124 5.92 -6.18 -5.20
CA GLU A 124 6.31 -5.36 -6.36
C GLU A 124 7.28 -4.25 -5.94
N PRO A 125 8.45 -4.11 -6.58
CA PRO A 125 9.43 -3.10 -6.18
C PRO A 125 8.95 -1.68 -6.46
N MET A 126 8.22 -1.45 -7.55
CA MET A 126 7.81 -0.12 -7.97
C MET A 126 6.41 0.21 -7.44
N PRO A 127 6.23 1.29 -6.66
CA PRO A 127 4.93 1.62 -6.06
C PRO A 127 3.83 1.87 -7.10
N TRP A 128 4.17 2.38 -8.26
CA TRP A 128 3.19 2.65 -9.35
C TRP A 128 2.72 1.40 -10.11
N ARG A 129 3.25 0.22 -9.79
CA ARG A 129 2.83 -1.06 -10.38
C ARG A 129 2.01 -1.92 -9.44
N CYS A 130 1.64 -1.39 -8.29
CA CYS A 130 1.05 -2.15 -7.20
C CYS A 130 -0.03 -1.33 -6.50
N HIS A 131 -0.95 -2.03 -5.85
CA HIS A 131 -2.03 -1.42 -5.06
C HIS A 131 -1.55 -0.53 -3.91
N ARG A 132 -0.26 -0.59 -3.53
CA ARG A 132 0.33 0.39 -2.59
C ARG A 132 0.13 1.84 -3.06
N LEU A 133 0.05 2.05 -4.38
CA LEU A 133 -0.24 3.36 -4.95
C LEU A 133 -1.58 3.93 -4.44
N LEU A 134 -2.63 3.10 -4.43
CA LEU A 134 -3.94 3.52 -3.97
C LEU A 134 -4.00 3.65 -2.45
N ILE A 135 -3.31 2.79 -1.71
CA ILE A 135 -3.15 2.93 -0.25
C ILE A 135 -2.45 4.25 0.06
N ALA A 136 -1.36 4.57 -0.65
CA ALA A 136 -0.63 5.81 -0.48
C ALA A 136 -1.51 7.03 -0.75
N ASN A 137 -2.30 7.02 -1.82
CA ASN A 137 -3.26 8.10 -2.10
C ASN A 137 -4.24 8.30 -0.94
N THR A 138 -4.81 7.23 -0.41
CA THR A 138 -5.74 7.30 0.73
C THR A 138 -5.06 7.94 1.95
N LEU A 139 -3.86 7.51 2.28
CA LEU A 139 -3.13 8.00 3.45
C LEU A 139 -2.75 9.47 3.31
N VAL A 140 -2.25 9.88 2.14
CA VAL A 140 -1.94 11.30 1.87
C VAL A 140 -3.19 12.17 1.95
N ALA A 141 -4.31 11.73 1.39
CA ALA A 141 -5.59 12.43 1.47
C ALA A 141 -6.08 12.61 2.92
N ARG A 142 -5.63 11.75 3.84
CA ARG A 142 -5.97 11.81 5.27
C ARG A 142 -4.91 12.51 6.12
N GLY A 143 -3.91 13.13 5.49
CA GLY A 143 -2.91 13.96 6.17
C GLY A 143 -1.64 13.23 6.60
N TRP A 144 -1.43 11.98 6.17
CA TRP A 144 -0.18 11.27 6.40
C TRP A 144 0.86 11.67 5.35
N GLU A 145 2.11 11.75 5.77
CA GLU A 145 3.25 11.74 4.86
C GLU A 145 3.53 10.27 4.48
N VAL A 146 3.67 9.99 3.20
CA VAL A 146 3.98 8.63 2.72
C VAL A 146 5.29 8.66 1.95
N VAL A 147 6.22 7.79 2.33
CA VAL A 147 7.55 7.68 1.71
C VAL A 147 7.76 6.26 1.20
N HIS A 148 8.00 6.15 -0.09
CA HIS A 148 8.34 4.88 -0.73
C HIS A 148 9.84 4.60 -0.57
N LEU A 149 10.18 3.56 0.19
CA LEU A 149 11.55 3.09 0.35
C LEU A 149 11.93 2.15 -0.79
N ARG A 150 13.18 2.21 -1.18
CA ARG A 150 13.79 1.28 -2.13
C ARG A 150 15.01 0.64 -1.51
N VAL A 151 15.22 -0.63 -1.83
CA VAL A 151 16.34 -1.41 -1.29
C VAL A 151 17.70 -0.87 -1.75
N ASP A 152 17.75 -0.14 -2.87
CA ASP A 152 18.95 0.55 -3.37
C ASP A 152 19.34 1.79 -2.54
N GLY A 153 18.59 2.12 -1.51
CA GLY A 153 18.82 3.27 -0.64
C GLY A 153 18.08 4.55 -1.05
N ALA A 154 17.44 4.56 -2.22
CA ALA A 154 16.61 5.68 -2.64
C ALA A 154 15.28 5.70 -1.87
N SER A 155 14.74 6.89 -1.68
CA SER A 155 13.39 7.08 -1.15
C SER A 155 12.67 8.16 -1.95
N LEU A 156 11.34 8.08 -1.98
CA LEU A 156 10.51 8.99 -2.75
C LEU A 156 9.24 9.31 -1.97
N GLU A 157 9.03 10.60 -1.71
CA GLU A 157 7.80 11.09 -1.10
C GLU A 157 6.63 10.94 -2.07
N HIS A 158 5.50 10.46 -1.57
CA HIS A 158 4.30 10.25 -2.39
C HIS A 158 3.48 11.54 -2.48
N GLU A 159 3.19 11.95 -3.70
CA GLU A 159 2.25 13.01 -4.00
C GLU A 159 0.89 12.43 -4.40
N LEU A 160 -0.20 13.01 -3.91
CA LEU A 160 -1.55 12.56 -4.24
C LEU A 160 -1.77 12.57 -5.75
N GLY A 161 -2.14 11.42 -6.31
CA GLY A 161 -2.41 11.26 -7.74
C GLY A 161 -1.17 11.00 -8.60
N ALA A 162 0.01 10.84 -8.00
CA ALA A 162 1.22 10.48 -8.75
C ALA A 162 1.04 9.16 -9.51
N TRP A 163 1.55 9.09 -10.72
CA TRP A 163 1.70 7.91 -11.58
C TRP A 163 0.42 7.21 -12.03
N GLY A 164 -0.74 7.78 -11.83
CA GLY A 164 -1.96 7.06 -12.17
C GLY A 164 -3.15 7.96 -12.41
N ALA A 165 -4.34 7.37 -12.36
CA ALA A 165 -5.58 8.09 -12.51
C ALA A 165 -5.70 9.19 -11.46
N ARG A 166 -6.35 10.28 -11.84
CA ARG A 166 -6.53 11.46 -10.99
C ARG A 166 -7.55 11.19 -9.89
N PRO A 167 -7.15 11.27 -8.61
CA PRO A 167 -8.09 11.09 -7.50
C PRO A 167 -8.98 12.33 -7.29
N VAL A 168 -10.22 12.07 -6.89
CA VAL A 168 -11.15 13.08 -6.43
C VAL A 168 -11.61 12.72 -5.03
N LEU A 169 -11.38 13.61 -4.08
CA LEU A 169 -11.83 13.45 -2.70
C LEU A 169 -13.31 13.81 -2.58
N ARG A 170 -14.12 12.87 -2.08
CA ARG A 170 -15.54 13.09 -1.83
C ARG A 170 -15.78 13.62 -0.42
N GLU A 171 -16.99 14.14 -0.18
CA GLU A 171 -17.38 14.69 1.13
C GLU A 171 -17.30 13.67 2.27
N ASP A 172 -17.52 12.39 1.98
CA ASP A 172 -17.42 11.29 2.95
C ASP A 172 -15.97 10.87 3.26
N GLY A 173 -14.98 11.53 2.67
CA GLY A 173 -13.56 11.23 2.86
C GLY A 173 -13.01 10.11 1.96
N THR A 174 -13.83 9.51 1.11
CA THR A 174 -13.39 8.50 0.16
C THR A 174 -12.79 9.11 -1.10
N LEU A 175 -11.90 8.37 -1.76
CA LEU A 175 -11.33 8.74 -3.05
C LEU A 175 -12.00 7.95 -4.18
N VAL A 176 -12.30 8.65 -5.26
CA VAL A 176 -12.72 8.03 -6.53
C VAL A 176 -11.83 8.53 -7.66
N TYR A 177 -11.80 7.79 -8.75
CA TYR A 177 -10.93 8.05 -9.91
C TYR A 177 -11.78 8.08 -11.18
N PRO A 178 -12.61 9.13 -11.37
CA PRO A 178 -13.48 9.23 -12.54
C PRO A 178 -12.67 9.43 -13.83
N PRO A 179 -13.28 9.16 -14.99
CA PRO A 179 -12.63 9.49 -16.27
C PRO A 179 -12.25 10.97 -16.35
N ASP A 180 -11.15 11.26 -17.01
CA ASP A 180 -10.75 12.64 -17.26
C ASP A 180 -11.77 13.32 -18.19
N PRO A 181 -12.32 14.50 -17.83
CA PRO A 181 -13.31 15.21 -18.66
C PRO A 181 -12.83 15.53 -20.09
N GLN A 182 -11.54 15.44 -20.35
CA GLN A 182 -10.96 15.71 -21.67
C GLN A 182 -10.98 14.51 -22.61
N GLU A 183 -11.28 13.30 -22.12
CA GLU A 183 -11.35 12.09 -22.95
C GLU A 183 -12.72 11.92 -23.66
N ASP A 184 -13.75 12.66 -23.26
CA ASP A 184 -15.09 12.60 -23.83
C ASP A 184 -15.34 13.69 -24.90
N ALA A 185 -14.31 14.39 -25.32
CA ALA A 185 -14.42 15.43 -26.34
C ALA A 185 -14.01 14.93 -27.73
#